data_967e27b7ce5531f4633be81dd4f7d330
#
_entry.id   967e27b7ce5531f4633be81dd4f7d330
#
_cell.length_a   1.000
_cell.length_b   1.000
_cell.length_c   1.000
_cell.angle_alpha   90.00
_cell.angle_beta   90.00
_cell.angle_gamma   90.00
#
_symmetry.space_group_name_H-M   'P 1'
#
loop_
_entity.id
_entity.type
_entity.pdbx_description
1 polymer ?
#
loop_
_entity_poly.entity_id
_entity_poly.type
_entity_poly.pdbx_seq_one_letter_code
_entity_poly.pdbx_strand_id
1 'polypeptide(L)'
;MKKQQSKRVIPGFGLTMGVTLAMLSIVVLIPLASLTVYSARLGFREFIEVITRPRVLSGFYVSFITAFAATVINAIMGLVLAWVLVRYDFPGKRIMDGMIELPFALPTAVAGISLTSLTSDKGLVGSFFANFGIKIAYTRIGITVALIFVGIPFVVRAIQPVLEKLDGS
;
A
#
# COMPACT_ATOMS: atom_id res chain seq x y z
N MET A 1 -38.72 -17.37 -32.89
CA MET A 1 -37.84 -17.18 -31.72
C MET A 1 -37.58 -15.71 -31.51
N LYS A 2 -38.28 -15.04 -30.55
CA LYS A 2 -38.03 -13.63 -30.19
C LYS A 2 -36.73 -13.55 -29.38
N LYS A 3 -35.70 -12.87 -29.94
CA LYS A 3 -34.50 -12.48 -29.18
C LYS A 3 -34.93 -11.62 -27.99
N GLN A 4 -34.81 -12.14 -26.78
CA GLN A 4 -34.93 -11.33 -25.56
C GLN A 4 -33.78 -10.29 -25.60
N GLN A 5 -34.15 -9.04 -25.90
CA GLN A 5 -33.27 -7.91 -25.68
C GLN A 5 -33.09 -7.79 -24.16
N SER A 6 -31.91 -8.15 -23.66
CA SER A 6 -31.47 -7.88 -22.30
C SER A 6 -31.61 -6.38 -22.07
N LYS A 7 -32.64 -5.99 -21.31
CA LYS A 7 -32.83 -4.60 -20.87
C LYS A 7 -31.63 -4.24 -20.00
N ARG A 8 -30.74 -3.42 -20.54
CA ARG A 8 -29.62 -2.87 -19.78
C ARG A 8 -30.19 -2.09 -18.59
N VAL A 9 -29.89 -2.56 -17.39
CA VAL A 9 -30.47 -2.07 -16.11
C VAL A 9 -30.04 -0.61 -15.83
N ILE A 10 -28.95 -0.15 -16.42
CA ILE A 10 -28.39 1.20 -16.19
C ILE A 10 -28.43 1.99 -17.51
N PRO A 11 -29.22 3.09 -17.59
CA PRO A 11 -29.21 3.96 -18.74
C PRO A 11 -27.83 4.63 -18.88
N GLY A 12 -27.29 4.67 -20.11
CA GLY A 12 -25.97 5.27 -20.39
C GLY A 12 -24.76 4.36 -20.14
N PHE A 13 -24.95 3.11 -19.66
CA PHE A 13 -23.84 2.19 -19.36
C PHE A 13 -22.86 2.02 -20.53
N GLY A 14 -23.34 1.95 -21.76
CA GLY A 14 -22.47 1.79 -22.92
C GLY A 14 -21.55 3.00 -23.16
N LEU A 15 -22.06 4.19 -22.91
CA LEU A 15 -21.30 5.44 -23.10
C LEU A 15 -20.28 5.63 -21.97
N THR A 16 -20.69 5.44 -20.72
CA THR A 16 -19.77 5.52 -19.58
C THR A 16 -18.68 4.46 -19.65
N MET A 17 -19.02 3.23 -19.99
CA MET A 17 -18.04 2.15 -20.20
C MET A 17 -17.05 2.50 -21.31
N GLY A 18 -17.54 3.01 -22.44
CA GLY A 18 -16.68 3.43 -23.54
C GLY A 18 -15.70 4.55 -23.17
N VAL A 19 -16.18 5.58 -22.47
CA VAL A 19 -15.32 6.68 -21.99
C VAL A 19 -14.31 6.17 -20.97
N THR A 20 -14.73 5.33 -20.02
CA THR A 20 -13.83 4.76 -19.01
C THR A 20 -12.74 3.91 -19.66
N LEU A 21 -13.11 3.03 -20.59
CA LEU A 21 -12.13 2.20 -21.30
C LEU A 21 -11.19 3.04 -22.16
N ALA A 22 -11.69 4.08 -22.85
CA ALA A 22 -10.86 4.97 -23.62
C ALA A 22 -9.86 5.73 -22.74
N MET A 23 -10.31 6.30 -21.62
CA MET A 23 -9.45 6.98 -20.67
C MET A 23 -8.40 6.02 -20.05
N LEU A 24 -8.82 4.83 -19.64
CA LEU A 24 -7.91 3.81 -19.10
C LEU A 24 -6.86 3.41 -20.16
N SER A 25 -7.28 3.24 -21.41
CA SER A 25 -6.37 2.92 -22.52
C SER A 25 -5.35 4.02 -22.75
N ILE A 26 -5.77 5.27 -22.78
CA ILE A 26 -4.87 6.42 -23.01
C ILE A 26 -3.90 6.58 -21.83
N VAL A 27 -4.40 6.57 -20.61
CA VAL A 27 -3.61 6.90 -19.41
C VAL A 27 -2.71 5.73 -18.97
N VAL A 28 -3.14 4.48 -19.18
CA VAL A 28 -2.43 3.30 -18.71
C VAL A 28 -1.76 2.52 -19.83
N LEU A 29 -2.51 2.18 -20.92
CA LEU A 29 -1.96 1.30 -21.95
C LEU A 29 -0.92 1.99 -22.83
N ILE A 30 -1.08 3.29 -23.15
CA ILE A 30 -0.10 3.99 -23.96
C ILE A 30 1.26 4.10 -23.26
N PRO A 31 1.36 4.56 -21.99
CA PRO A 31 2.64 4.56 -21.28
C PRO A 31 3.26 3.17 -21.12
N LEU A 32 2.47 2.13 -20.83
CA LEU A 32 2.95 0.76 -20.71
C LEU A 32 3.47 0.22 -22.07
N ALA A 33 2.72 0.45 -23.14
CA ALA A 33 3.15 0.06 -24.48
C ALA A 33 4.43 0.81 -24.90
N SER A 34 4.51 2.12 -24.61
CA SER A 34 5.70 2.92 -24.85
C SER A 34 6.92 2.38 -24.10
N LEU A 35 6.77 2.03 -22.82
CA LEU A 35 7.81 1.43 -22.03
C LEU A 35 8.27 0.08 -22.62
N THR A 36 7.32 -0.77 -23.02
CA THR A 36 7.61 -2.08 -23.63
C THR A 36 8.35 -1.92 -24.96
N VAL A 37 7.88 -1.03 -25.84
CA VAL A 37 8.52 -0.75 -27.13
C VAL A 37 9.94 -0.17 -26.93
N TYR A 38 10.10 0.73 -25.97
CA TYR A 38 11.40 1.30 -25.64
C TYR A 38 12.37 0.23 -25.11
N SER A 39 11.89 -0.62 -24.20
CA SER A 39 12.69 -1.72 -23.65
C SER A 39 13.05 -2.78 -24.69
N ALA A 40 12.16 -3.05 -25.63
CA ALA A 40 12.40 -4.00 -26.72
C ALA A 40 13.48 -3.55 -27.74
N ARG A 41 13.80 -2.25 -27.76
CA ARG A 41 14.91 -1.71 -28.57
C ARG A 41 16.27 -1.99 -27.98
N LEU A 42 16.33 -2.29 -26.67
CA LEU A 42 17.56 -2.73 -26.01
C LEU A 42 17.86 -4.16 -26.44
N GLY A 43 19.12 -4.42 -26.85
CA GLY A 43 19.58 -5.78 -27.05
C GLY A 43 19.51 -6.57 -25.74
N PHE A 44 19.31 -7.88 -25.83
CA PHE A 44 19.23 -8.75 -24.63
C PHE A 44 20.43 -8.56 -23.68
N ARG A 45 21.60 -8.39 -24.24
CA ARG A 45 22.83 -8.13 -23.46
C ARG A 45 22.77 -6.80 -22.69
N GLU A 46 22.32 -5.73 -23.36
CA GLU A 46 22.18 -4.40 -22.74
C GLU A 46 21.09 -4.41 -21.67
N PHE A 47 19.99 -5.13 -21.91
CA PHE A 47 18.95 -5.31 -20.91
C PHE A 47 19.48 -5.97 -19.64
N ILE A 48 20.22 -7.08 -19.77
CA ILE A 48 20.83 -7.77 -18.62
C ILE A 48 21.84 -6.85 -17.92
N GLU A 49 22.66 -6.13 -18.67
CA GLU A 49 23.59 -5.17 -18.09
C GLU A 49 22.91 -4.08 -17.25
N VAL A 50 21.79 -3.56 -17.73
CA VAL A 50 21.00 -2.53 -17.00
C VAL A 50 20.42 -3.09 -15.70
N ILE A 51 19.77 -4.26 -15.73
CA ILE A 51 19.14 -4.84 -14.54
C ILE A 51 20.15 -5.37 -13.51
N THR A 52 21.36 -5.73 -13.94
CA THR A 52 22.43 -6.19 -13.05
C THR A 52 23.29 -5.05 -12.51
N ARG A 53 23.05 -3.81 -12.89
CA ARG A 53 23.77 -2.67 -12.31
C ARG A 53 23.63 -2.65 -10.79
N PRO A 54 24.71 -2.39 -10.03
CA PRO A 54 24.69 -2.40 -8.56
C PRO A 54 23.60 -1.52 -7.97
N ARG A 55 23.33 -0.39 -8.61
CA ARG A 55 22.27 0.55 -8.18
C ARG A 55 20.87 -0.05 -8.30
N VAL A 56 20.60 -0.78 -9.39
CA VAL A 56 19.30 -1.44 -9.64
C VAL A 56 19.12 -2.61 -8.67
N LEU A 57 20.14 -3.46 -8.53
CA LEU A 57 20.14 -4.57 -7.58
C LEU A 57 19.98 -4.11 -6.13
N SER A 58 20.65 -3.01 -5.75
CA SER A 58 20.45 -2.39 -4.42
C SER A 58 19.02 -1.91 -4.22
N GLY A 59 18.39 -1.34 -5.26
CA GLY A 59 16.97 -0.94 -5.22
C GLY A 59 16.04 -2.12 -4.98
N PHE A 60 16.23 -3.21 -5.71
CA PHE A 60 15.48 -4.46 -5.51
C PHE A 60 15.69 -5.00 -4.10
N TYR A 61 16.94 -5.12 -3.65
CA TYR A 61 17.25 -5.62 -2.31
C TYR A 61 16.55 -4.79 -1.21
N VAL A 62 16.62 -3.46 -1.29
CA VAL A 62 15.95 -2.58 -0.33
C VAL A 62 14.45 -2.78 -0.37
N SER A 63 13.85 -2.81 -1.57
CA SER A 63 12.39 -2.99 -1.72
C SER A 63 11.92 -4.32 -1.14
N PHE A 64 12.58 -5.43 -1.48
CA PHE A 64 12.18 -6.75 -0.99
C PHE A 64 12.36 -6.89 0.52
N ILE A 65 13.49 -6.43 1.07
CA ILE A 65 13.77 -6.62 2.51
C ILE A 65 12.85 -5.76 3.37
N THR A 66 12.58 -4.50 2.95
CA THR A 66 11.68 -3.62 3.69
C THR A 66 10.23 -4.06 3.56
N ALA A 67 9.79 -4.53 2.39
CA ALA A 67 8.45 -5.08 2.18
C ALA A 67 8.25 -6.37 3.00
N PHE A 68 9.22 -7.28 3.00
CA PHE A 68 9.14 -8.51 3.80
C PHE A 68 9.09 -8.21 5.30
N ALA A 69 9.97 -7.33 5.80
CA ALA A 69 9.96 -6.92 7.20
C ALA A 69 8.63 -6.28 7.59
N ALA A 70 8.12 -5.35 6.77
CA ALA A 70 6.83 -4.71 7.02
C ALA A 70 5.67 -5.73 7.00
N THR A 71 5.69 -6.70 6.08
CA THR A 71 4.67 -7.74 5.98
C THR A 71 4.62 -8.60 7.24
N VAL A 72 5.76 -9.04 7.74
CA VAL A 72 5.83 -9.85 8.98
C VAL A 72 5.30 -9.05 10.17
N ILE A 73 5.73 -7.78 10.32
CA ILE A 73 5.27 -6.92 11.40
C ILE A 73 3.76 -6.66 11.27
N ASN A 74 3.27 -6.35 10.07
CA ASN A 74 1.85 -6.12 9.83
C ASN A 74 1.00 -7.37 10.08
N ALA A 75 1.49 -8.56 9.73
CA ALA A 75 0.78 -9.80 10.00
C ALA A 75 0.60 -10.03 11.52
N ILE A 76 1.66 -9.83 12.29
CA ILE A 76 1.63 -10.01 13.75
C ILE A 76 0.80 -8.90 14.41
N MET A 77 1.15 -7.65 14.17
CA MET A 77 0.49 -6.50 14.81
C MET A 77 -0.96 -6.34 14.34
N GLY A 78 -1.22 -6.55 13.05
CA GLY A 78 -2.56 -6.48 12.49
C GLY A 78 -3.49 -7.58 13.05
N LEU A 79 -2.97 -8.81 13.24
CA LEU A 79 -3.72 -9.88 13.90
C LEU A 79 -4.04 -9.52 15.35
N VAL A 80 -3.06 -9.03 16.11
CA VAL A 80 -3.25 -8.61 17.52
C VAL A 80 -4.28 -7.48 17.60
N LEU A 81 -4.15 -6.45 16.74
CA LEU A 81 -5.07 -5.32 16.71
C LEU A 81 -6.50 -5.76 16.34
N ALA A 82 -6.64 -6.60 15.30
CA ALA A 82 -7.93 -7.14 14.91
C ALA A 82 -8.58 -7.96 16.04
N TRP A 83 -7.78 -8.81 16.70
CA TRP A 83 -8.23 -9.58 17.85
C TRP A 83 -8.72 -8.70 18.98
N VAL A 84 -7.94 -7.70 19.38
CA VAL A 84 -8.30 -6.76 20.45
C VAL A 84 -9.58 -6.00 20.10
N LEU A 85 -9.70 -5.51 18.86
CA LEU A 85 -10.86 -4.78 18.40
C LEU A 85 -12.14 -5.63 18.34
N VAL A 86 -12.02 -6.93 18.06
CA VAL A 86 -13.21 -7.81 18.01
C VAL A 86 -13.58 -8.31 19.40
N ARG A 87 -12.58 -8.76 20.20
CA ARG A 87 -12.81 -9.48 21.46
C ARG A 87 -13.05 -8.59 22.66
N TYR A 88 -12.53 -7.37 22.66
CA TYR A 88 -12.56 -6.53 23.87
C TYR A 88 -13.35 -5.25 23.65
N ASP A 89 -14.12 -4.85 24.66
CA ASP A 89 -14.73 -3.55 24.77
C ASP A 89 -13.99 -2.72 25.80
N PHE A 90 -13.42 -1.60 25.35
CA PHE A 90 -12.65 -0.71 26.20
C PHE A 90 -12.87 0.76 25.82
N PRO A 91 -12.68 1.69 26.78
CA PRO A 91 -12.80 3.11 26.48
C PRO A 91 -11.73 3.52 25.45
N GLY A 92 -12.16 4.21 24.39
CA GLY A 92 -11.26 4.60 23.29
C GLY A 92 -11.18 3.62 22.11
N LYS A 93 -11.86 2.46 22.13
CA LYS A 93 -11.92 1.50 21.02
C LYS A 93 -12.25 2.17 19.68
N ARG A 94 -13.24 3.07 19.63
CA ARG A 94 -13.62 3.82 18.42
C ARG A 94 -12.51 4.74 17.92
N ILE A 95 -11.76 5.34 18.84
CA ILE A 95 -10.64 6.21 18.47
C ILE A 95 -9.52 5.36 17.86
N MET A 96 -9.19 4.22 18.47
CA MET A 96 -8.18 3.30 17.95
C MET A 96 -8.58 2.75 16.58
N ASP A 97 -9.83 2.37 16.40
CA ASP A 97 -10.37 1.90 15.12
C ASP A 97 -10.27 3.01 14.05
N GLY A 98 -10.64 4.25 14.38
CA GLY A 98 -10.47 5.39 13.49
C GLY A 98 -8.99 5.71 13.18
N MET A 99 -8.08 5.54 14.13
CA MET A 99 -6.64 5.75 13.89
C MET A 99 -6.06 4.72 12.92
N ILE A 100 -6.56 3.49 12.92
CA ILE A 100 -6.16 2.47 11.95
C ILE A 100 -6.57 2.88 10.52
N GLU A 101 -7.65 3.63 10.35
CA GLU A 101 -8.11 4.11 9.04
C GLU A 101 -7.41 5.38 8.55
N LEU A 102 -6.63 6.06 9.39
CA LEU A 102 -5.93 7.29 9.01
C LEU A 102 -5.12 7.17 7.71
N PRO A 103 -4.39 6.06 7.44
CA PRO A 103 -3.66 5.91 6.19
C PRO A 103 -4.55 5.99 4.94
N PHE A 104 -5.81 5.58 5.02
CA PHE A 104 -6.76 5.67 3.91
C PHE A 104 -7.36 7.08 3.76
N ALA A 105 -7.50 7.80 4.86
CA ALA A 105 -8.06 9.15 4.86
C ALA A 105 -7.07 10.21 4.40
N LEU A 106 -5.77 9.96 4.52
CA LEU A 106 -4.71 10.93 4.17
C LEU A 106 -4.27 10.75 2.71
N PRO A 107 -4.15 11.86 1.95
CA PRO A 107 -3.41 11.83 0.69
C PRO A 107 -1.99 11.29 0.90
N THR A 108 -1.52 10.42 0.02
CA THR A 108 -0.22 9.73 0.17
C THR A 108 0.95 10.68 0.38
N ALA A 109 0.95 11.84 -0.30
CA ALA A 109 1.95 12.87 -0.14
C ALA A 109 1.93 13.48 1.28
N VAL A 110 0.73 13.74 1.83
CA VAL A 110 0.58 14.29 3.19
C VAL A 110 1.03 13.26 4.21
N ALA A 111 0.64 11.99 4.07
CA ALA A 111 1.08 10.91 4.93
C ALA A 111 2.62 10.78 4.94
N GLY A 112 3.26 10.83 3.76
CA GLY A 112 4.71 10.77 3.62
C GLY A 112 5.43 11.94 4.31
N ILE A 113 4.94 13.17 4.12
CA ILE A 113 5.51 14.37 4.77
C ILE A 113 5.35 14.30 6.29
N SER A 114 4.16 13.92 6.77
CA SER A 114 3.87 13.82 8.21
C SER A 114 4.73 12.74 8.86
N LEU A 115 4.84 11.56 8.28
CA LEU A 115 5.71 10.48 8.76
C LEU A 115 7.18 10.92 8.79
N THR A 116 7.65 11.56 7.73
CA THR A 116 9.02 12.06 7.67
C THR A 116 9.28 13.13 8.74
N SER A 117 8.34 14.04 8.95
CA SER A 117 8.44 15.07 10.00
C SER A 117 8.50 14.45 11.40
N LEU A 118 7.64 13.46 11.68
CA LEU A 118 7.62 12.76 12.96
C LEU A 118 8.89 11.95 13.23
N THR A 119 9.44 11.31 12.19
CA THR A 119 10.58 10.39 12.30
C THR A 119 11.93 11.04 12.01
N SER A 120 11.96 12.33 11.64
CA SER A 120 13.20 13.10 11.47
C SER A 120 13.93 13.26 12.80
N ASP A 121 15.23 13.54 12.75
CA ASP A 121 16.08 13.68 13.93
C ASP A 121 15.59 14.79 14.90
N LYS A 122 14.77 15.75 14.40
CA LYS A 122 14.12 16.81 15.17
C LYS A 122 12.63 16.54 15.46
N GLY A 123 12.07 15.45 14.93
CA GLY A 123 10.69 15.05 15.13
C GLY A 123 10.47 14.37 16.49
N LEU A 124 9.21 14.29 16.92
CA LEU A 124 8.87 13.70 18.23
C LEU A 124 9.38 12.26 18.39
N VAL A 125 9.20 11.42 17.39
CA VAL A 125 9.63 10.03 17.41
C VAL A 125 11.11 9.93 17.06
N GLY A 126 11.55 10.61 16.02
CA GLY A 126 12.92 10.52 15.53
C GLY A 126 13.96 11.03 16.54
N SER A 127 13.66 12.12 17.29
CA SER A 127 14.56 12.63 18.32
C SER A 127 14.79 11.64 19.47
N PHE A 128 13.76 10.87 19.84
CA PHE A 128 13.92 9.82 20.85
C PHE A 128 14.88 8.73 20.36
N PHE A 129 14.71 8.23 19.14
CA PHE A 129 15.58 7.21 18.57
C PHE A 129 16.98 7.74 18.21
N ALA A 130 17.10 9.01 17.89
CA ALA A 130 18.40 9.65 17.63
C ALA A 130 19.32 9.62 18.85
N ASN A 131 18.78 9.67 20.09
CA ASN A 131 19.55 9.50 21.32
C ASN A 131 20.22 8.13 21.42
N PHE A 132 19.68 7.11 20.74
CA PHE A 132 20.26 5.78 20.65
C PHE A 132 21.09 5.57 19.36
N GLY A 133 21.37 6.63 18.61
CA GLY A 133 22.11 6.57 17.36
C GLY A 133 21.31 5.97 16.19
N ILE A 134 19.98 5.83 16.32
CA ILE A 134 19.10 5.23 15.30
C ILE A 134 18.45 6.35 14.49
N LYS A 135 18.80 6.42 13.20
CA LYS A 135 18.17 7.33 12.25
C LYS A 135 17.06 6.60 11.50
N ILE A 136 15.83 7.18 11.55
CA ILE A 136 14.65 6.59 10.90
C ILE A 136 14.39 7.24 9.55
N ALA A 137 14.20 8.57 9.51
CA ALA A 137 13.87 9.28 8.28
C ALA A 137 14.95 9.08 7.20
N TYR A 138 14.50 8.88 5.95
CA TYR A 138 15.35 8.66 4.77
C TYR A 138 16.26 7.41 4.84
N THR A 139 15.91 6.43 5.67
CA THR A 139 16.62 5.14 5.79
C THR A 139 15.70 3.96 5.45
N ARG A 140 16.26 2.74 5.40
CA ARG A 140 15.49 1.50 5.24
C ARG A 140 14.46 1.32 6.37
N ILE A 141 14.79 1.75 7.58
CA ILE A 141 13.87 1.72 8.73
C ILE A 141 12.67 2.63 8.45
N GLY A 142 12.89 3.84 7.94
CA GLY A 142 11.82 4.77 7.57
C GLY A 142 10.91 4.21 6.47
N ILE A 143 11.47 3.54 5.47
CA ILE A 143 10.68 2.85 4.43
C ILE A 143 9.81 1.75 5.06
N THR A 144 10.40 0.94 5.95
CA THR A 144 9.67 -0.12 6.65
C THR A 144 8.54 0.44 7.50
N VAL A 145 8.79 1.52 8.26
CA VAL A 145 7.76 2.21 9.07
C VAL A 145 6.62 2.74 8.19
N ALA A 146 6.94 3.35 7.04
CA ALA A 146 5.93 3.81 6.11
C ALA A 146 5.08 2.66 5.54
N LEU A 147 5.71 1.54 5.18
CA LEU A 147 5.01 0.34 4.70
C LEU A 147 4.14 -0.29 5.79
N ILE A 148 4.59 -0.30 7.05
CA ILE A 148 3.79 -0.75 8.19
C ILE A 148 2.57 0.15 8.35
N PHE A 149 2.77 1.46 8.39
CA PHE A 149 1.69 2.43 8.55
C PHE A 149 0.59 2.26 7.48
N VAL A 150 0.97 2.14 6.22
CA VAL A 150 0.00 1.94 5.12
C VAL A 150 -0.59 0.52 5.13
N GLY A 151 0.15 -0.49 5.58
CA GLY A 151 -0.23 -1.90 5.51
C GLY A 151 -1.15 -2.37 6.64
N ILE A 152 -1.04 -1.81 7.86
CA ILE A 152 -1.84 -2.21 9.03
C ILE A 152 -3.35 -2.26 8.75
N PRO A 153 -3.99 -1.22 8.19
CA PRO A 153 -5.44 -1.24 7.97
C PRO A 153 -5.89 -2.38 7.05
N PHE A 154 -5.11 -2.74 6.05
CA PHE A 154 -5.45 -3.86 5.16
C PHE A 154 -5.52 -5.18 5.92
N VAL A 155 -4.54 -5.43 6.79
CA VAL A 155 -4.48 -6.67 7.57
C VAL A 155 -5.62 -6.71 8.59
N VAL A 156 -5.82 -5.62 9.33
CA VAL A 156 -6.89 -5.54 10.35
C VAL A 156 -8.26 -5.76 9.70
N ARG A 157 -8.58 -5.03 8.62
CA ARG A 157 -9.88 -5.14 7.93
C ARG A 157 -10.09 -6.48 7.20
N ALA A 158 -9.03 -7.17 6.84
CA ALA A 158 -9.16 -8.53 6.29
C ALA A 158 -9.46 -9.57 7.38
N ILE A 159 -8.94 -9.40 8.58
CA ILE A 159 -9.04 -10.38 9.68
C ILE A 159 -10.30 -10.17 10.52
N GLN A 160 -10.73 -8.93 10.79
CA GLN A 160 -11.90 -8.62 11.61
C GLN A 160 -13.15 -9.43 11.25
N PRO A 161 -13.62 -9.50 9.99
CA PRO A 161 -14.83 -10.24 9.64
C PRO A 161 -14.72 -11.75 9.88
N VAL A 162 -13.48 -12.28 9.83
CA VAL A 162 -13.23 -13.71 10.10
C VAL A 162 -13.37 -13.98 11.59
N LEU A 163 -12.79 -13.13 12.42
CA LEU A 163 -12.87 -13.26 13.88
C LEU A 163 -14.31 -13.08 14.39
N GLU A 164 -15.06 -12.11 13.85
CA GLU A 164 -16.46 -11.89 14.20
C GLU A 164 -17.34 -13.12 13.89
N LYS A 165 -17.09 -13.81 12.78
CA LYS A 165 -17.81 -15.05 12.46
C LYS A 165 -17.48 -16.21 13.39
N LEU A 166 -16.27 -16.29 13.88
CA LEU A 166 -15.84 -17.32 14.83
C LEU A 166 -16.44 -17.10 16.22
N ASP A 167 -16.73 -15.85 16.57
CA ASP A 167 -17.35 -15.51 17.87
C ASP A 167 -18.88 -15.66 17.87
N GLY A 168 -19.53 -15.65 16.71
CA GLY A 168 -20.97 -15.82 16.57
C GLY A 168 -21.43 -17.28 16.36
N SER A 169 -20.51 -18.23 16.36
CA SER A 169 -20.79 -19.68 16.27
C SER A 169 -20.52 -20.37 17.60
#